data_8485c25f34764ec04056c6ad7b0761c4
#
_entry.id   8485c25f34764ec04056c6ad7b0761c4
#
_cell.length_a   1.000
_cell.length_b   1.000
_cell.length_c   1.000
_cell.angle_alpha   90.00
_cell.angle_beta   90.00
_cell.angle_gamma   90.00
#
_symmetry.space_group_name_H-M   'P 1'
#
loop_
_entity.id
_entity.type
_entity.pdbx_description
1 polymer ?
#
loop_
_entity_poly.entity_id
_entity_poly.type
_entity_poly.pdbx_seq_one_letter_code
_entity_poly.pdbx_strand_id
1 'polypeptide(L)'
;TSKTIKVDSVLANTNTCLLGCIIDPETQAKTTSDFLAQYHIREQLTFPKLEQITKDASGPKADSCKLVLAFDSFYGDSLTVMKLKVQELSKTNTLDESKNYYTNLNPQAFLGSSGGLQKTITYTVKDLLVKPGTKKKSHAINIGLPQDYGSTILKQYYAHPEYFKDSYSFIHNVCPGFYFQSVGGVGSMINVRISALEVYFSYKAKTTAGKDTIMSGMQRMAATEEVIQSTHVDNSIPAVMLNASNPYSYVKSPAGLFTEVTLPVSEVVAGVHYKDIINTASISFSRYNNTSTPGYKLNPAPTLLMVRKSEMFSFFEEGKLTNAENSYLADYNSAYNTYSFTNISQLITALKLERDKEAGVTESDTEVQRQAKYQTWEAAHPDLNKVMLIPVATEYSLTQNQNTGETVKTLLRVRNELGLTSVKLNGGNNNSVKMSVVYSHFSN
;
A
#
# COMPACT_ATOMS: atom_id res chain seq x y z
N THR A 1 -11.23 -21.34 14.22
CA THR A 1 -11.31 -21.63 12.77
C THR A 1 -10.84 -20.42 11.96
N SER A 2 -10.45 -20.63 10.69
CA SER A 2 -10.09 -19.53 9.78
C SER A 2 -10.71 -19.75 8.40
N LYS A 3 -10.90 -18.65 7.66
CA LYS A 3 -11.36 -18.67 6.27
C LYS A 3 -10.86 -17.46 5.50
N THR A 4 -10.78 -17.60 4.19
CA THR A 4 -10.46 -16.48 3.30
C THR A 4 -11.68 -15.60 3.10
N ILE A 5 -11.49 -14.28 3.16
CA ILE A 5 -12.49 -13.32 2.72
C ILE A 5 -11.93 -12.43 1.62
N LYS A 6 -12.78 -12.06 0.68
CA LYS A 6 -12.45 -11.08 -0.34
C LYS A 6 -12.60 -9.67 0.24
N VAL A 7 -11.61 -8.83 -0.03
CA VAL A 7 -11.61 -7.42 0.34
C VAL A 7 -11.39 -6.62 -0.95
N ASP A 8 -12.42 -5.89 -1.36
CA ASP A 8 -12.42 -5.21 -2.65
C ASP A 8 -11.53 -3.97 -2.67
N SER A 9 -11.28 -3.37 -1.52
CA SER A 9 -10.44 -2.18 -1.42
C SER A 9 -9.75 -2.04 -0.07
N VAL A 10 -8.60 -1.38 -0.10
CA VAL A 10 -7.85 -0.92 1.07
C VAL A 10 -7.44 0.54 0.85
N LEU A 11 -7.01 1.22 1.92
CA LEU A 11 -6.51 2.59 1.82
C LEU A 11 -5.30 2.63 0.89
N ALA A 12 -5.36 3.48 -0.14
CA ALA A 12 -4.44 3.49 -1.28
C ALA A 12 -3.34 4.55 -1.20
N ASN A 13 -3.31 5.35 -0.12
CA ASN A 13 -2.31 6.41 0.03
C ASN A 13 -0.93 5.80 0.27
N THR A 14 0.03 6.10 -0.60
CA THR A 14 1.34 5.44 -0.60
C THR A 14 2.44 6.36 -1.15
N ASN A 15 3.68 6.02 -0.81
CA ASN A 15 4.89 6.68 -1.36
C ASN A 15 5.48 5.91 -2.54
N THR A 16 4.98 4.71 -2.80
CA THR A 16 5.39 3.87 -3.93
C THR A 16 4.16 3.31 -4.61
N CYS A 17 4.18 3.20 -5.93
CA CYS A 17 3.03 2.75 -6.70
C CYS A 17 3.38 1.50 -7.50
N LEU A 18 2.44 0.57 -7.59
CA LEU A 18 2.57 -0.57 -8.50
C LEU A 18 2.01 -0.21 -9.88
N LEU A 19 2.70 -0.67 -10.93
CA LEU A 19 2.26 -0.52 -12.31
C LEU A 19 2.53 -1.80 -13.09
N GLY A 20 1.48 -2.37 -13.67
CA GLY A 20 1.59 -3.56 -14.51
C GLY A 20 0.46 -4.55 -14.34
N CYS A 21 0.67 -5.75 -14.84
CA CYS A 21 -0.31 -6.84 -14.78
C CYS A 21 0.40 -8.18 -14.67
N ILE A 22 -0.01 -8.97 -13.68
CA ILE A 22 0.54 -10.32 -13.43
C ILE A 22 -0.56 -11.33 -13.18
N ILE A 23 -0.21 -12.59 -13.36
CA ILE A 23 -0.98 -13.74 -12.87
C ILE A 23 -0.11 -14.44 -11.84
N ASP A 24 -0.63 -14.58 -10.62
CA ASP A 24 0.01 -15.36 -9.57
C ASP A 24 0.07 -16.84 -9.98
N PRO A 25 1.24 -17.44 -10.17
CA PRO A 25 1.35 -18.80 -10.68
C PRO A 25 0.80 -19.85 -9.70
N GLU A 26 0.77 -19.54 -8.40
CA GLU A 26 0.25 -20.46 -7.39
C GLU A 26 -1.29 -20.48 -7.33
N THR A 27 -1.90 -19.31 -7.47
CA THR A 27 -3.35 -19.14 -7.24
C THR A 27 -4.13 -18.88 -8.52
N GLN A 28 -3.46 -18.54 -9.62
CA GLN A 28 -4.03 -18.08 -10.90
C GLN A 28 -4.85 -16.78 -10.74
N ALA A 29 -4.71 -16.07 -9.62
CA ALA A 29 -5.28 -14.76 -9.43
C ALA A 29 -4.56 -13.74 -10.31
N LYS A 30 -5.32 -12.97 -11.10
CA LYS A 30 -4.79 -11.89 -11.92
C LYS A 30 -4.87 -10.59 -11.14
N THR A 31 -3.76 -9.85 -11.09
CA THR A 31 -3.69 -8.52 -10.50
C THR A 31 -3.22 -7.52 -11.54
N THR A 32 -4.01 -6.48 -11.77
CA THR A 32 -3.63 -5.30 -12.57
C THR A 32 -3.52 -4.11 -11.62
N SER A 33 -2.46 -3.34 -11.75
CA SER A 33 -2.27 -2.14 -10.94
C SER A 33 -1.90 -0.95 -11.81
N ASP A 34 -2.54 0.16 -11.51
CA ASP A 34 -2.41 1.48 -12.10
C ASP A 34 -2.25 2.50 -10.97
N PHE A 35 -1.89 3.76 -11.29
CA PHE A 35 -1.83 4.78 -10.25
C PHE A 35 -2.05 6.19 -10.78
N LEU A 36 -2.50 7.06 -9.87
CA LEU A 36 -2.56 8.50 -10.06
C LEU A 36 -1.47 9.16 -9.22
N ALA A 37 -0.84 10.20 -9.76
CA ALA A 37 0.18 10.96 -9.04
C ALA A 37 0.08 12.44 -9.34
N GLN A 38 0.10 13.26 -8.29
CA GLN A 38 0.31 14.69 -8.32
C GLN A 38 1.80 15.00 -8.14
N TYR A 39 2.21 16.23 -8.39
CA TYR A 39 3.62 16.62 -8.31
C TYR A 39 3.84 17.75 -7.33
N HIS A 40 4.79 17.53 -6.44
CA HIS A 40 5.31 18.52 -5.52
C HIS A 40 6.31 19.45 -6.23
N ILE A 41 6.24 20.73 -5.93
CA ILE A 41 7.26 21.72 -6.27
C ILE A 41 8.00 22.17 -5.02
N ARG A 42 9.31 22.34 -5.14
CA ARG A 42 10.12 22.87 -4.04
C ARG A 42 9.77 24.34 -3.81
N GLU A 43 9.79 24.80 -2.56
CA GLU A 43 9.54 26.20 -2.18
C GLU A 43 10.41 27.22 -2.94
N GLN A 44 11.58 26.80 -3.41
CA GLN A 44 12.53 27.64 -4.17
C GLN A 44 12.63 27.20 -5.63
N LEU A 45 11.56 26.67 -6.21
CA LEU A 45 11.57 26.34 -7.63
C LEU A 45 11.71 27.64 -8.44
N THR A 46 12.82 27.76 -9.18
CA THR A 46 13.10 28.94 -10.00
C THR A 46 13.56 28.53 -11.40
N PHE A 47 13.11 29.27 -12.38
CA PHE A 47 13.67 29.25 -13.74
C PHE A 47 14.58 30.48 -13.93
N PRO A 48 15.47 30.49 -14.96
CA PRO A 48 16.26 31.66 -15.31
C PRO A 48 15.37 32.89 -15.50
N LYS A 49 15.96 34.10 -15.49
CA LYS A 49 15.20 35.32 -15.78
C LYS A 49 14.59 35.28 -17.17
N LEU A 50 13.44 35.95 -17.35
CA LEU A 50 12.69 35.95 -18.60
C LEU A 50 13.54 36.42 -19.82
N GLU A 51 14.48 37.35 -19.63
CA GLU A 51 15.40 37.81 -20.65
C GLU A 51 16.48 36.79 -21.04
N GLN A 52 16.74 35.82 -20.17
CA GLN A 52 17.77 34.79 -20.39
C GLN A 52 17.20 33.53 -21.06
N ILE A 53 15.95 33.16 -20.76
CA ILE A 53 15.34 31.94 -21.26
C ILE A 53 15.21 31.96 -22.79
N THR A 54 15.44 30.83 -23.43
CA THR A 54 15.22 30.68 -24.87
C THR A 54 13.76 30.87 -25.21
N LYS A 55 13.50 31.61 -26.30
CA LYS A 55 12.14 31.93 -26.75
C LYS A 55 11.98 31.59 -28.23
N ASP A 56 10.74 31.34 -28.62
CA ASP A 56 10.30 31.37 -30.02
C ASP A 56 9.27 32.50 -30.21
N ALA A 57 8.58 32.53 -31.34
CA ALA A 57 7.59 33.55 -31.65
C ALA A 57 6.43 33.60 -30.66
N SER A 58 6.18 32.52 -29.93
CA SER A 58 5.09 32.37 -28.95
C SER A 58 5.52 32.62 -27.48
N GLY A 59 6.80 32.92 -27.23
CA GLY A 59 7.35 33.22 -25.91
C GLY A 59 8.37 32.19 -25.39
N PRO A 60 8.50 32.03 -24.06
CA PRO A 60 9.42 31.06 -23.44
C PRO A 60 9.17 29.65 -23.97
N LYS A 61 10.29 28.98 -24.33
CA LYS A 61 10.28 27.67 -24.99
C LYS A 61 11.06 26.64 -24.19
N ALA A 62 10.45 25.50 -23.93
CA ALA A 62 11.12 24.32 -23.41
C ALA A 62 11.86 23.59 -24.55
N ASP A 63 13.01 22.99 -24.25
CA ASP A 63 13.70 22.11 -25.19
C ASP A 63 13.01 20.76 -25.29
N SER A 64 12.58 20.22 -24.18
CA SER A 64 11.78 18.99 -24.08
C SER A 64 11.06 18.90 -22.75
N CYS A 65 10.07 18.02 -22.69
CA CYS A 65 9.33 17.69 -21.48
C CYS A 65 9.09 16.18 -21.42
N LYS A 66 9.22 15.59 -20.25
CA LYS A 66 8.96 14.15 -20.09
C LYS A 66 8.49 13.80 -18.69
N LEU A 67 7.80 12.67 -18.59
CA LEU A 67 7.56 11.98 -17.34
C LEU A 67 8.61 10.88 -17.15
N VAL A 68 9.04 10.69 -15.92
CA VAL A 68 10.03 9.68 -15.52
C VAL A 68 9.43 8.82 -14.43
N LEU A 69 9.36 7.51 -14.65
CA LEU A 69 9.01 6.53 -13.65
C LEU A 69 10.25 5.75 -13.24
N ALA A 70 10.82 6.06 -12.07
CA ALA A 70 11.98 5.36 -11.54
C ALA A 70 11.54 4.25 -10.58
N PHE A 71 12.13 3.06 -10.74
CA PHE A 71 11.85 1.88 -9.92
C PHE A 71 13.13 1.10 -9.63
N ASP A 72 13.16 0.43 -8.47
CA ASP A 72 14.30 -0.38 -8.03
C ASP A 72 13.98 -1.87 -8.06
N SER A 73 12.69 -2.22 -8.02
CA SER A 73 12.21 -3.59 -7.96
C SER A 73 11.05 -3.83 -8.91
N PHE A 74 10.93 -5.06 -9.33
CA PHE A 74 9.82 -5.54 -10.15
C PHE A 74 9.55 -7.00 -9.86
N TYR A 75 8.40 -7.47 -10.28
CA TYR A 75 8.00 -8.87 -10.26
C TYR A 75 7.75 -9.36 -11.70
N GLY A 76 8.11 -10.62 -11.95
CA GLY A 76 7.81 -11.30 -13.20
C GLY A 76 8.94 -11.26 -14.24
N ASP A 77 8.58 -11.40 -15.52
CA ASP A 77 9.55 -11.44 -16.61
C ASP A 77 9.93 -10.04 -17.09
N SER A 78 11.21 -9.72 -16.98
CA SER A 78 11.77 -8.42 -17.36
C SER A 78 11.71 -8.14 -18.87
N LEU A 79 11.49 -9.14 -19.71
CA LEU A 79 11.41 -9.03 -21.17
C LEU A 79 9.97 -8.94 -21.69
N THR A 80 8.98 -9.16 -20.85
CA THR A 80 7.57 -9.01 -21.23
C THR A 80 7.31 -7.59 -21.69
N VAL A 81 6.73 -7.46 -22.88
CA VAL A 81 6.32 -6.17 -23.45
C VAL A 81 5.03 -5.73 -22.77
N MET A 82 5.11 -4.62 -22.06
CA MET A 82 3.99 -3.98 -21.36
C MET A 82 3.56 -2.73 -22.12
N LYS A 83 2.28 -2.40 -22.04
CA LYS A 83 1.71 -1.20 -22.68
C LYS A 83 1.14 -0.27 -21.62
N LEU A 84 1.64 0.95 -21.60
CA LEU A 84 1.30 2.00 -20.64
C LEU A 84 0.58 3.14 -21.38
N LYS A 85 -0.58 3.54 -20.87
CA LYS A 85 -1.27 4.77 -21.27
C LYS A 85 -1.13 5.79 -20.14
N VAL A 86 -0.75 7.00 -20.49
CA VAL A 86 -0.63 8.14 -19.57
C VAL A 86 -1.64 9.18 -19.98
N GLN A 87 -2.39 9.72 -18.99
CA GLN A 87 -3.39 10.76 -19.20
C GLN A 87 -3.26 11.83 -18.14
N GLU A 88 -3.31 13.10 -18.53
CA GLU A 88 -3.35 14.22 -17.59
C GLU A 88 -4.66 14.23 -16.81
N LEU A 89 -4.58 14.51 -15.52
CA LEU A 89 -5.73 14.64 -14.65
C LEU A 89 -6.50 15.94 -14.93
N SER A 90 -7.71 16.04 -14.42
CA SER A 90 -8.57 17.22 -14.55
C SER A 90 -8.12 18.35 -13.64
N LYS A 91 -8.06 19.57 -14.15
CA LYS A 91 -7.86 20.80 -13.34
C LYS A 91 -9.11 21.23 -12.60
N THR A 92 -10.29 20.77 -13.04
CA THR A 92 -11.57 21.14 -12.45
C THR A 92 -12.10 20.11 -11.45
N ASN A 93 -11.57 18.90 -11.48
CA ASN A 93 -11.87 17.83 -10.53
C ASN A 93 -10.56 17.20 -10.06
N THR A 94 -9.81 17.93 -9.27
CA THR A 94 -8.53 17.48 -8.71
C THR A 94 -8.75 16.51 -7.55
N LEU A 95 -7.74 15.72 -7.26
CA LEU A 95 -7.69 14.95 -6.01
C LEU A 95 -7.66 15.94 -4.83
N ASP A 96 -8.40 15.60 -3.77
CA ASP A 96 -8.62 16.44 -2.59
C ASP A 96 -7.82 15.87 -1.42
N GLU A 97 -6.93 16.67 -0.84
CA GLU A 97 -6.00 16.25 0.22
C GLU A 97 -6.74 15.90 1.54
N SER A 98 -7.97 16.34 1.70
CA SER A 98 -8.79 16.05 2.88
C SER A 98 -9.47 14.66 2.82
N LYS A 99 -9.39 13.97 1.69
CA LYS A 99 -10.08 12.70 1.44
C LYS A 99 -9.15 11.50 1.48
N ASN A 100 -9.68 10.41 1.99
CA ASN A 100 -9.08 9.09 1.84
C ASN A 100 -9.42 8.51 0.47
N TYR A 101 -8.42 7.96 -0.21
CA TYR A 101 -8.59 7.24 -1.45
C TYR A 101 -8.28 5.76 -1.25
N TYR A 102 -9.04 4.91 -1.94
CA TYR A 102 -8.98 3.46 -1.82
C TYR A 102 -8.57 2.82 -3.14
N THR A 103 -8.04 1.61 -3.08
CA THR A 103 -7.51 0.91 -4.27
C THR A 103 -8.55 0.62 -5.34
N ASN A 104 -9.84 0.73 -5.05
CA ASN A 104 -10.96 0.61 -6.00
C ASN A 104 -11.44 1.96 -6.56
N LEU A 105 -10.70 3.05 -6.32
CA LEU A 105 -11.01 4.36 -6.88
C LEU A 105 -11.23 4.25 -8.39
N ASN A 106 -12.30 4.86 -8.90
CA ASN A 106 -12.49 5.00 -10.35
C ASN A 106 -11.65 6.17 -10.90
N PRO A 107 -10.52 5.91 -11.59
CA PRO A 107 -9.64 6.97 -12.08
C PRO A 107 -10.31 7.87 -13.13
N GLN A 108 -11.31 7.35 -13.85
CA GLN A 108 -12.00 8.10 -14.91
C GLN A 108 -12.67 9.37 -14.40
N ALA A 109 -13.08 9.41 -13.12
CA ALA A 109 -13.67 10.59 -12.51
C ALA A 109 -12.72 11.79 -12.43
N PHE A 110 -11.41 11.53 -12.46
CA PHE A 110 -10.36 12.55 -12.31
C PHE A 110 -9.64 12.88 -13.61
N LEU A 111 -10.05 12.31 -14.74
CA LEU A 111 -9.43 12.62 -16.03
C LEU A 111 -9.95 13.95 -16.57
N GLY A 112 -9.07 14.64 -17.30
CA GLY A 112 -9.44 15.82 -18.08
C GLY A 112 -10.47 15.46 -19.19
N SER A 113 -11.13 16.49 -19.71
CA SER A 113 -12.06 16.34 -20.84
C SER A 113 -11.41 15.66 -22.05
N SER A 114 -12.21 15.04 -22.88
CA SER A 114 -11.78 14.43 -24.15
C SER A 114 -10.98 15.44 -24.99
N GLY A 115 -9.71 15.17 -25.23
CA GLY A 115 -8.78 16.08 -25.92
C GLY A 115 -7.61 16.57 -25.06
N GLY A 116 -7.57 16.26 -23.77
CA GLY A 116 -6.43 16.50 -22.89
C GLY A 116 -5.19 15.68 -23.27
N LEU A 117 -4.06 15.99 -22.66
CA LEU A 117 -2.82 15.28 -22.90
C LEU A 117 -2.92 13.80 -22.57
N GLN A 118 -2.73 12.97 -23.59
CA GLN A 118 -2.64 11.52 -23.43
C GLN A 118 -1.56 10.93 -24.32
N LYS A 119 -0.89 9.91 -23.83
CA LYS A 119 0.14 9.19 -24.58
C LYS A 119 0.16 7.73 -24.23
N THR A 120 0.36 6.89 -25.25
CA THR A 120 0.54 5.44 -25.06
C THR A 120 1.94 5.06 -25.50
N ILE A 121 2.63 4.27 -24.70
CA ILE A 121 3.95 3.70 -24.99
C ILE A 121 3.98 2.21 -24.72
N THR A 122 4.94 1.52 -25.28
CA THR A 122 5.33 0.16 -24.89
C THR A 122 6.67 0.22 -24.15
N TYR A 123 6.86 -0.66 -23.19
CA TYR A 123 8.12 -0.77 -22.45
C TYR A 123 8.38 -2.23 -22.04
N THR A 124 9.64 -2.51 -21.74
CA THR A 124 10.09 -3.69 -21.01
C THR A 124 10.79 -3.26 -19.74
N VAL A 125 10.73 -4.07 -18.69
CA VAL A 125 11.41 -3.76 -17.42
C VAL A 125 12.92 -3.70 -17.64
N LYS A 126 13.46 -4.65 -18.42
CA LYS A 126 14.86 -4.61 -18.88
C LYS A 126 15.01 -3.54 -19.95
N ASP A 127 15.89 -2.58 -19.70
CA ASP A 127 16.26 -1.59 -20.71
C ASP A 127 17.13 -2.27 -21.78
N LEU A 128 16.55 -2.56 -22.93
CA LEU A 128 17.20 -3.25 -24.05
C LEU A 128 18.24 -2.37 -24.77
N LEU A 129 18.25 -1.06 -24.49
CA LEU A 129 19.24 -0.12 -25.05
C LEU A 129 20.55 -0.10 -24.26
N VAL A 130 20.58 -0.68 -23.08
CA VAL A 130 21.77 -0.76 -22.24
C VAL A 130 22.63 -1.93 -22.63
N LYS A 131 23.92 -1.66 -22.86
CA LYS A 131 24.91 -2.71 -23.19
C LYS A 131 24.94 -3.79 -22.09
N PRO A 132 25.01 -5.09 -22.47
CA PRO A 132 25.20 -6.16 -21.51
C PRO A 132 26.40 -5.91 -20.57
N GLY A 133 26.22 -6.20 -19.28
CA GLY A 133 27.29 -6.02 -18.26
C GLY A 133 27.31 -4.63 -17.59
N THR A 134 26.51 -3.66 -18.03
CA THR A 134 26.38 -2.37 -17.35
C THR A 134 25.52 -2.54 -16.10
N LYS A 135 26.10 -2.34 -14.90
CA LYS A 135 25.35 -2.33 -13.64
C LYS A 135 24.62 -0.99 -13.50
N LYS A 136 23.30 -0.98 -13.72
CA LYS A 136 22.44 0.15 -13.33
C LYS A 136 21.93 -0.08 -11.91
N LYS A 137 22.05 0.93 -11.04
CA LYS A 137 21.49 0.90 -9.67
C LYS A 137 19.99 1.18 -9.64
N SER A 138 19.43 1.79 -10.68
CA SER A 138 18.02 2.12 -10.81
C SER A 138 17.57 2.02 -12.26
N HIS A 139 16.33 1.65 -12.46
CA HIS A 139 15.68 1.60 -13.77
C HIS A 139 14.71 2.76 -13.90
N ALA A 140 14.48 3.25 -15.10
CA ALA A 140 13.53 4.32 -15.37
C ALA A 140 12.83 4.11 -16.73
N ILE A 141 11.52 4.35 -16.75
CA ILE A 141 10.72 4.50 -17.96
C ILE A 141 10.59 5.99 -18.22
N ASN A 142 11.05 6.42 -19.41
CA ASN A 142 10.96 7.80 -19.84
C ASN A 142 9.82 7.94 -20.85
N ILE A 143 8.90 8.86 -20.59
CA ILE A 143 7.70 9.10 -21.40
C ILE A 143 7.80 10.55 -21.91
N GLY A 144 8.28 10.73 -23.14
CA GLY A 144 8.36 12.05 -23.75
C GLY A 144 6.95 12.66 -23.91
N LEU A 145 6.76 13.88 -23.44
CA LEU A 145 5.56 14.68 -23.65
C LEU A 145 5.77 15.64 -24.84
N PRO A 146 4.67 16.22 -25.40
CA PRO A 146 4.81 17.29 -26.39
C PRO A 146 5.64 18.45 -25.82
N GLN A 147 6.51 19.00 -26.64
CA GLN A 147 7.36 20.15 -26.26
C GLN A 147 6.53 21.35 -25.79
N ASP A 148 5.38 21.56 -26.42
CA ASP A 148 4.45 22.64 -26.07
C ASP A 148 3.91 22.53 -24.66
N TYR A 149 3.81 21.31 -24.07
CA TYR A 149 3.42 21.13 -22.69
C TYR A 149 4.44 21.76 -21.74
N GLY A 150 5.73 21.47 -21.93
CA GLY A 150 6.81 22.10 -21.16
C GLY A 150 6.89 23.60 -21.39
N SER A 151 6.71 24.06 -22.64
CA SER A 151 6.69 25.49 -22.98
C SER A 151 5.51 26.22 -22.31
N THR A 152 4.36 25.58 -22.18
CA THR A 152 3.19 26.12 -21.46
C THR A 152 3.52 26.30 -19.97
N ILE A 153 4.20 25.35 -19.33
CA ILE A 153 4.65 25.48 -17.94
C ILE A 153 5.58 26.68 -17.78
N LEU A 154 6.56 26.85 -18.67
CA LEU A 154 7.44 28.02 -18.65
C LEU A 154 6.69 29.34 -18.82
N LYS A 155 5.78 29.42 -19.77
CA LYS A 155 4.93 30.61 -19.99
C LYS A 155 4.10 30.95 -18.77
N GLN A 156 3.50 29.96 -18.14
CA GLN A 156 2.72 30.16 -16.89
C GLN A 156 3.60 30.64 -15.74
N TYR A 157 4.84 30.13 -15.62
CA TYR A 157 5.78 30.57 -14.58
C TYR A 157 6.05 32.10 -14.67
N TYR A 158 6.29 32.63 -15.88
CA TYR A 158 6.57 34.04 -16.03
C TYR A 158 5.34 34.94 -16.02
N ALA A 159 4.18 34.40 -16.42
CA ALA A 159 2.93 35.17 -16.43
C ALA A 159 2.22 35.15 -15.07
N HIS A 160 2.33 34.04 -14.33
CA HIS A 160 1.60 33.78 -13.11
C HIS A 160 2.52 33.14 -12.05
N PRO A 161 3.52 33.88 -11.52
CA PRO A 161 4.45 33.34 -10.54
C PRO A 161 3.75 32.83 -9.27
N GLU A 162 2.54 33.35 -8.95
CA GLU A 162 1.71 32.91 -7.83
C GLU A 162 1.27 31.44 -7.95
N TYR A 163 1.23 30.87 -9.15
CA TYR A 163 0.90 29.45 -9.36
C TYR A 163 2.04 28.51 -8.97
N PHE A 164 3.24 29.04 -8.77
CA PHE A 164 4.45 28.29 -8.42
C PHE A 164 4.94 28.57 -6.99
N LYS A 165 4.11 29.21 -6.16
CA LYS A 165 4.46 29.49 -4.76
C LYS A 165 4.46 28.24 -3.86
N ASP A 166 3.57 27.29 -4.15
CA ASP A 166 3.40 26.03 -3.40
C ASP A 166 2.81 24.94 -4.30
N SER A 167 2.85 23.70 -3.83
CA SER A 167 2.34 22.54 -4.58
C SER A 167 0.83 22.61 -4.81
N TYR A 168 0.07 23.11 -3.86
CA TYR A 168 -1.37 23.28 -4.01
C TYR A 168 -1.69 24.19 -5.20
N SER A 169 -1.09 25.36 -5.25
CA SER A 169 -1.28 26.32 -6.35
C SER A 169 -0.83 25.75 -7.70
N PHE A 170 0.28 25.02 -7.72
CA PHE A 170 0.80 24.36 -8.93
C PHE A 170 -0.17 23.28 -9.44
N ILE A 171 -0.68 22.42 -8.58
CA ILE A 171 -1.59 21.33 -8.93
C ILE A 171 -2.90 21.90 -9.51
N HIS A 172 -3.46 22.92 -8.89
CA HIS A 172 -4.78 23.47 -9.29
C HIS A 172 -4.72 24.36 -10.53
N ASN A 173 -3.56 24.97 -10.84
CA ASN A 173 -3.47 25.95 -11.93
C ASN A 173 -2.58 25.49 -13.09
N VAL A 174 -1.54 24.68 -12.83
CA VAL A 174 -0.52 24.34 -13.83
C VAL A 174 -0.62 22.88 -14.24
N CYS A 175 -0.36 21.94 -13.31
CA CYS A 175 -0.30 20.51 -13.61
C CYS A 175 -1.04 19.71 -12.51
N PRO A 176 -2.25 19.22 -12.79
CA PRO A 176 -3.06 18.48 -11.82
C PRO A 176 -2.52 17.09 -11.51
N GLY A 177 -1.52 16.61 -12.27
CA GLY A 177 -0.95 15.28 -12.18
C GLY A 177 -1.33 14.39 -13.36
N PHE A 178 -0.98 13.10 -13.24
CA PHE A 178 -1.20 12.12 -14.29
C PHE A 178 -1.74 10.82 -13.75
N TYR A 179 -2.53 10.15 -14.58
CA TYR A 179 -2.94 8.76 -14.43
C TYR A 179 -2.08 7.86 -15.32
N PHE A 180 -1.47 6.86 -14.72
CA PHE A 180 -0.62 5.86 -15.36
C PHE A 180 -1.35 4.53 -15.41
N GLN A 181 -1.85 4.15 -16.58
CA GLN A 181 -2.72 2.99 -16.76
C GLN A 181 -2.01 1.87 -17.52
N SER A 182 -1.98 0.67 -16.94
CA SER A 182 -1.57 -0.54 -17.65
C SER A 182 -2.67 -0.99 -18.59
N VAL A 183 -2.45 -0.85 -19.90
CA VAL A 183 -3.46 -1.12 -20.93
C VAL A 183 -3.13 -2.34 -21.79
N GLY A 184 -2.03 -3.04 -21.51
CA GLY A 184 -1.66 -4.25 -22.23
C GLY A 184 -0.37 -4.87 -21.75
N GLY A 185 -0.21 -6.16 -22.04
CA GLY A 185 0.85 -7.00 -21.50
C GLY A 185 0.45 -7.65 -20.18
N VAL A 186 0.89 -8.89 -19.99
CA VAL A 186 0.72 -9.65 -18.74
C VAL A 186 2.01 -10.40 -18.49
N GLY A 187 2.58 -10.25 -17.31
CA GLY A 187 3.79 -10.97 -16.91
C GLY A 187 4.82 -10.14 -16.16
N SER A 188 4.65 -8.81 -16.07
CA SER A 188 5.50 -8.03 -15.18
C SER A 188 4.75 -6.89 -14.49
N MET A 189 5.27 -6.51 -13.32
CA MET A 189 4.79 -5.41 -12.50
C MET A 189 5.97 -4.71 -11.85
N ILE A 190 6.07 -3.40 -12.02
CA ILE A 190 7.13 -2.58 -11.44
C ILE A 190 6.65 -1.88 -10.18
N ASN A 191 7.57 -1.69 -9.24
CA ASN A 191 7.35 -0.88 -8.05
C ASN A 191 7.93 0.53 -8.29
N VAL A 192 7.09 1.46 -8.71
CA VAL A 192 7.47 2.84 -9.00
C VAL A 192 7.75 3.57 -7.69
N ARG A 193 9.03 3.90 -7.47
CA ARG A 193 9.47 4.63 -6.29
C ARG A 193 9.37 6.13 -6.46
N ILE A 194 9.59 6.62 -7.67
CA ILE A 194 9.53 8.05 -7.99
C ILE A 194 8.82 8.21 -9.34
N SER A 195 7.74 8.98 -9.36
CA SER A 195 7.18 9.59 -10.57
C SER A 195 7.56 11.05 -10.60
N ALA A 196 8.04 11.54 -11.73
CA ALA A 196 8.46 12.94 -11.87
C ALA A 196 8.12 13.51 -13.24
N LEU A 197 7.78 14.80 -13.27
CA LEU A 197 7.69 15.63 -14.45
C LEU A 197 8.96 16.44 -14.58
N GLU A 198 9.64 16.32 -15.72
CA GLU A 198 10.88 17.03 -16.01
C GLU A 198 10.69 17.98 -17.20
N VAL A 199 11.04 19.25 -16.99
CA VAL A 199 11.05 20.29 -18.03
C VAL A 199 12.49 20.70 -18.28
N TYR A 200 12.94 20.49 -19.49
CA TYR A 200 14.29 20.85 -19.97
C TYR A 200 14.20 22.17 -20.75
N PHE A 201 15.18 23.05 -20.56
CA PHE A 201 15.21 24.35 -21.19
C PHE A 201 16.66 24.83 -21.40
N SER A 202 16.83 25.72 -22.34
CA SER A 202 18.11 26.41 -22.59
C SER A 202 17.99 27.87 -22.21
N TYR A 203 19.07 28.46 -21.74
CA TYR A 203 19.13 29.86 -21.36
C TYR A 203 20.51 30.49 -21.59
N LYS A 204 20.50 31.79 -21.82
CA LYS A 204 21.73 32.60 -21.97
C LYS A 204 22.40 32.78 -20.60
N ALA A 205 23.69 32.52 -20.55
CA ALA A 205 24.53 32.71 -19.38
C ALA A 205 25.89 33.25 -19.78
N LYS A 206 26.69 33.62 -18.79
CA LYS A 206 28.10 33.95 -19.01
C LYS A 206 28.98 32.86 -18.43
N THR A 207 30.03 32.51 -19.15
CA THR A 207 31.10 31.64 -18.64
C THR A 207 31.88 32.37 -17.53
N THR A 208 32.68 31.64 -16.78
CA THR A 208 33.61 32.21 -15.78
C THR A 208 34.55 33.24 -16.36
N ALA A 209 34.84 33.15 -17.66
CA ALA A 209 35.65 34.12 -18.43
C ALA A 209 34.84 35.30 -19.00
N GLY A 210 33.55 35.45 -18.63
CA GLY A 210 32.68 36.54 -19.06
C GLY A 210 32.11 36.42 -20.48
N LYS A 211 32.36 35.31 -21.21
CA LYS A 211 31.83 35.08 -22.56
C LYS A 211 30.39 34.61 -22.51
N ASP A 212 29.58 35.13 -23.46
CA ASP A 212 28.19 34.66 -23.61
C ASP A 212 28.17 33.21 -24.09
N THR A 213 27.29 32.43 -23.48
CA THR A 213 27.06 31.01 -23.76
C THR A 213 25.58 30.64 -23.60
N ILE A 214 25.18 29.51 -24.20
CA ILE A 214 23.90 28.88 -23.96
C ILE A 214 24.14 27.71 -23.01
N MET A 215 23.40 27.69 -21.90
CA MET A 215 23.42 26.61 -20.94
C MET A 215 22.07 25.87 -20.95
N SER A 216 22.10 24.59 -20.67
CA SER A 216 20.90 23.77 -20.47
C SER A 216 20.58 23.67 -18.99
N GLY A 217 19.30 23.75 -18.68
CA GLY A 217 18.75 23.54 -17.35
C GLY A 217 17.63 22.51 -17.34
N MET A 218 17.30 22.03 -16.16
CA MET A 218 16.20 21.12 -15.95
C MET A 218 15.55 21.41 -14.60
N GLN A 219 14.21 21.49 -14.61
CA GLN A 219 13.42 21.48 -13.39
C GLN A 219 12.62 20.18 -13.29
N ARG A 220 12.65 19.59 -12.09
CA ARG A 220 11.95 18.34 -11.76
C ARG A 220 10.92 18.61 -10.69
N MET A 221 9.68 18.25 -10.98
CA MET A 221 8.57 18.18 -10.05
C MET A 221 8.29 16.70 -9.81
N ALA A 222 8.40 16.24 -8.56
CA ALA A 222 8.31 14.83 -8.22
C ALA A 222 7.09 14.55 -7.34
N ALA A 223 6.49 13.38 -7.51
CA ALA A 223 5.51 12.87 -6.58
C ALA A 223 6.25 12.42 -5.31
N THR A 224 5.96 13.11 -4.21
CA THR A 224 6.54 12.93 -2.88
C THR A 224 5.43 12.75 -1.85
N GLU A 225 5.78 12.66 -0.57
CA GLU A 225 4.78 12.49 0.51
C GLU A 225 3.87 13.70 0.70
N GLU A 226 4.27 14.87 0.19
CA GLU A 226 3.51 16.12 0.30
C GLU A 226 2.35 16.22 -0.70
N VAL A 227 2.25 15.29 -1.65
CA VAL A 227 1.20 15.26 -2.66
C VAL A 227 0.55 13.89 -2.75
N ILE A 228 -0.65 13.84 -3.34
CA ILE A 228 -1.40 12.59 -3.41
C ILE A 228 -0.80 11.68 -4.47
N GLN A 229 -0.52 10.45 -4.03
CA GLN A 229 -0.29 9.29 -4.88
C GLN A 229 -1.29 8.21 -4.48
N SER A 230 -2.01 7.67 -5.42
CA SER A 230 -3.06 6.68 -5.15
C SER A 230 -2.94 5.51 -6.13
N THR A 231 -2.73 4.32 -5.58
CA THR A 231 -2.69 3.08 -6.35
C THR A 231 -4.13 2.59 -6.59
N HIS A 232 -4.45 2.30 -7.85
CA HIS A 232 -5.67 1.59 -8.24
C HIS A 232 -5.33 0.13 -8.52
N VAL A 233 -6.15 -0.79 -8.02
CA VAL A 233 -5.92 -2.24 -8.14
C VAL A 233 -7.20 -2.94 -8.59
N ASP A 234 -7.07 -3.76 -9.62
CA ASP A 234 -8.09 -4.71 -10.08
C ASP A 234 -7.59 -6.14 -9.88
N ASN A 235 -8.33 -6.90 -9.07
CA ASN A 235 -8.01 -8.28 -8.75
C ASN A 235 -9.11 -9.23 -9.26
N SER A 236 -8.75 -10.12 -10.16
CA SER A 236 -9.60 -11.26 -10.55
C SER A 236 -9.21 -12.48 -9.71
N ILE A 237 -10.02 -12.78 -8.69
CA ILE A 237 -9.77 -13.85 -7.71
C ILE A 237 -10.55 -15.10 -8.10
N PRO A 238 -9.91 -16.27 -8.33
CA PRO A 238 -10.60 -17.53 -8.56
C PRO A 238 -11.51 -17.92 -7.39
N ALA A 239 -12.75 -18.31 -7.68
CA ALA A 239 -13.75 -18.65 -6.64
C ALA A 239 -13.29 -19.76 -5.70
N VAL A 240 -12.45 -20.69 -6.17
CA VAL A 240 -11.88 -21.77 -5.33
C VAL A 240 -11.10 -21.25 -4.12
N MET A 241 -10.51 -20.06 -4.21
CA MET A 241 -9.78 -19.45 -3.09
C MET A 241 -10.69 -19.01 -1.95
N LEU A 242 -11.96 -18.76 -2.23
CA LEU A 242 -12.98 -18.30 -1.28
C LEU A 242 -13.82 -19.45 -0.71
N ASN A 243 -13.54 -20.70 -1.10
CA ASN A 243 -14.30 -21.83 -0.61
C ASN A 243 -14.07 -22.05 0.91
N ALA A 244 -15.14 -21.94 1.69
CA ALA A 244 -15.10 -22.09 3.12
C ALA A 244 -14.68 -23.50 3.61
N SER A 245 -14.77 -24.51 2.73
CA SER A 245 -14.32 -25.88 3.03
C SER A 245 -12.81 -26.09 2.85
N ASN A 246 -12.07 -25.09 2.38
CA ASN A 246 -10.63 -25.21 2.25
C ASN A 246 -9.98 -25.48 3.63
N PRO A 247 -8.98 -26.40 3.69
CA PRO A 247 -8.20 -26.63 4.90
C PRO A 247 -7.09 -25.56 5.08
N TYR A 248 -7.18 -24.47 4.39
CA TYR A 248 -6.25 -23.34 4.37
C TYR A 248 -6.98 -22.03 4.04
N SER A 249 -6.34 -20.93 4.39
CA SER A 249 -6.79 -19.58 4.04
C SER A 249 -5.70 -18.82 3.30
N TYR A 250 -6.08 -17.72 2.65
CA TYR A 250 -5.15 -16.88 1.90
C TYR A 250 -5.06 -15.48 2.48
N VAL A 251 -3.84 -14.92 2.40
CA VAL A 251 -3.58 -13.49 2.58
C VAL A 251 -2.84 -13.00 1.35
N LYS A 252 -3.36 -11.98 0.68
CA LYS A 252 -2.81 -11.46 -0.58
C LYS A 252 -2.90 -9.94 -0.62
N SER A 253 -1.81 -9.28 -1.01
CA SER A 253 -1.74 -7.84 -1.32
C SER A 253 -1.28 -7.61 -2.77
N PRO A 254 -1.53 -6.42 -3.37
CA PRO A 254 -2.29 -5.29 -2.84
C PRO A 254 -3.80 -5.58 -2.91
N ALA A 255 -4.55 -5.30 -1.84
CA ALA A 255 -5.97 -5.65 -1.69
C ALA A 255 -6.24 -7.14 -2.00
N GLY A 256 -7.48 -7.56 -2.06
CA GLY A 256 -7.90 -8.86 -2.59
C GLY A 256 -8.27 -9.89 -1.54
N LEU A 257 -7.36 -10.41 -0.72
CA LEU A 257 -7.67 -11.50 0.20
C LEU A 257 -7.09 -11.27 1.59
N PHE A 258 -7.96 -11.38 2.61
CA PHE A 258 -7.57 -11.44 4.01
C PHE A 258 -8.04 -12.75 4.64
N THR A 259 -7.43 -13.13 5.76
CA THR A 259 -7.89 -14.27 6.54
C THR A 259 -8.70 -13.79 7.73
N GLU A 260 -9.97 -14.18 7.80
CA GLU A 260 -10.81 -14.06 8.99
C GLU A 260 -10.53 -15.24 9.92
N VAL A 261 -10.27 -14.95 11.18
CA VAL A 261 -10.03 -15.97 12.23
C VAL A 261 -11.10 -15.80 13.32
N THR A 262 -11.79 -16.89 13.65
CA THR A 262 -12.67 -16.93 14.81
C THR A 262 -11.87 -17.45 16.00
N LEU A 263 -11.67 -16.61 17.01
CA LEU A 263 -10.98 -16.95 18.25
C LEU A 263 -11.91 -17.76 19.16
N PRO A 264 -11.43 -18.82 19.82
CA PRO A 264 -12.23 -19.67 20.69
C PRO A 264 -12.39 -19.06 22.09
N VAL A 265 -12.89 -17.82 22.19
CA VAL A 265 -12.98 -17.09 23.47
C VAL A 265 -13.86 -17.87 24.46
N SER A 266 -14.99 -18.40 24.00
CA SER A 266 -15.91 -19.14 24.86
C SER A 266 -15.27 -20.39 25.45
N GLU A 267 -14.48 -21.14 24.66
CA GLU A 267 -13.79 -22.35 25.16
C GLU A 267 -12.66 -22.00 26.12
N VAL A 268 -11.92 -20.90 25.85
CA VAL A 268 -10.79 -20.44 26.68
C VAL A 268 -11.23 -20.06 28.09
N VAL A 269 -12.42 -19.48 28.23
CA VAL A 269 -12.91 -18.96 29.51
C VAL A 269 -14.09 -19.77 30.08
N ALA A 270 -14.29 -21.03 29.63
CA ALA A 270 -15.38 -21.88 30.08
C ALA A 270 -15.11 -22.55 31.42
N GLY A 271 -16.17 -22.89 32.14
CA GLY A 271 -16.12 -23.72 33.32
C GLY A 271 -15.21 -23.16 34.43
N VAL A 272 -14.24 -23.95 34.85
CA VAL A 272 -13.28 -23.61 35.91
C VAL A 272 -12.39 -22.40 35.55
N HIS A 273 -12.18 -22.18 34.27
CA HIS A 273 -11.32 -21.06 33.76
C HIS A 273 -12.02 -19.71 33.69
N TYR A 274 -13.33 -19.63 34.02
CA TYR A 274 -14.08 -18.38 33.98
C TYR A 274 -13.49 -17.29 34.88
N LYS A 275 -12.97 -17.68 36.05
CA LYS A 275 -12.35 -16.79 37.04
C LYS A 275 -10.83 -16.74 36.96
N ASP A 276 -10.21 -17.55 36.12
CA ASP A 276 -8.78 -17.61 36.00
C ASP A 276 -8.23 -16.36 35.28
N ILE A 277 -7.00 -15.99 35.63
CA ILE A 277 -6.25 -14.96 34.89
C ILE A 277 -5.55 -15.64 33.72
N ILE A 278 -5.75 -15.14 32.52
CA ILE A 278 -5.02 -15.58 31.33
C ILE A 278 -3.66 -14.88 31.29
N ASN A 279 -2.61 -15.59 31.65
CA ASN A 279 -1.26 -15.03 31.63
C ASN A 279 -0.72 -14.91 30.20
N THR A 280 -0.92 -15.92 29.39
CA THR A 280 -0.47 -15.97 28.01
C THR A 280 -1.47 -16.72 27.15
N ALA A 281 -1.74 -16.18 25.97
CA ALA A 281 -2.46 -16.88 24.93
C ALA A 281 -1.66 -16.70 23.62
N SER A 282 -1.23 -17.80 22.99
CA SER A 282 -0.43 -17.77 21.78
C SER A 282 -1.08 -18.53 20.64
N ILE A 283 -0.94 -17.99 19.43
CA ILE A 283 -1.43 -18.62 18.21
C ILE A 283 -0.44 -18.40 17.08
N SER A 284 -0.17 -19.45 16.29
CA SER A 284 0.77 -19.39 15.18
C SER A 284 0.13 -19.93 13.91
N PHE A 285 0.36 -19.21 12.81
CA PHE A 285 -0.12 -19.57 11.48
C PHE A 285 1.06 -19.99 10.62
N SER A 286 1.13 -21.27 10.27
CA SER A 286 2.17 -21.79 9.39
C SER A 286 1.78 -21.63 7.93
N ARG A 287 2.76 -21.31 7.09
CA ARG A 287 2.58 -21.28 5.65
C ARG A 287 2.35 -22.68 5.11
N TYR A 288 1.38 -22.83 4.24
CA TYR A 288 1.22 -24.05 3.45
C TYR A 288 2.23 -24.04 2.31
N ASN A 289 3.17 -25.00 2.34
CA ASN A 289 4.19 -25.11 1.30
C ASN A 289 3.65 -25.86 0.10
N ASN A 290 3.49 -25.17 -1.04
CA ASN A 290 3.31 -25.82 -2.33
C ASN A 290 4.65 -25.85 -3.06
N THR A 291 5.28 -27.04 -3.12
CA THR A 291 6.60 -27.25 -3.75
C THR A 291 6.52 -27.39 -5.26
N SER A 292 5.32 -27.57 -5.82
CA SER A 292 5.11 -27.96 -7.23
C SER A 292 4.79 -26.79 -8.16
N THR A 293 4.76 -25.52 -7.69
CA THR A 293 4.41 -24.38 -8.53
C THR A 293 5.62 -23.88 -9.31
N PRO A 294 5.63 -24.00 -10.65
CA PRO A 294 6.69 -23.44 -11.47
C PRO A 294 6.53 -21.91 -11.62
N GLY A 295 7.62 -21.21 -11.91
CA GLY A 295 7.62 -19.79 -12.25
C GLY A 295 7.96 -18.85 -11.09
N TYR A 296 7.62 -17.60 -11.28
CA TYR A 296 7.88 -16.54 -10.30
C TYR A 296 6.86 -16.61 -9.16
N LYS A 297 7.28 -17.08 -7.98
CA LYS A 297 6.43 -17.13 -6.78
C LYS A 297 6.35 -15.76 -6.13
N LEU A 298 5.16 -15.39 -5.63
CA LEU A 298 5.03 -14.25 -4.74
C LEU A 298 5.58 -14.59 -3.35
N ASN A 299 6.20 -13.61 -2.73
CA ASN A 299 6.68 -13.76 -1.37
C ASN A 299 5.52 -13.64 -0.37
N PRO A 300 5.60 -14.28 0.81
CA PRO A 300 4.70 -13.97 1.91
C PRO A 300 4.87 -12.51 2.34
N ALA A 301 3.80 -11.92 2.87
CA ALA A 301 3.88 -10.57 3.45
C ALA A 301 4.93 -10.56 4.58
N PRO A 302 5.78 -9.53 4.68
CA PRO A 302 6.76 -9.45 5.76
C PRO A 302 6.14 -9.44 7.15
N THR A 303 5.00 -8.78 7.30
CA THR A 303 4.29 -8.62 8.56
C THR A 303 2.79 -8.78 8.36
N LEU A 304 2.12 -9.48 9.28
CA LEU A 304 0.68 -9.53 9.39
C LEU A 304 0.21 -8.74 10.62
N LEU A 305 -0.84 -7.96 10.45
CA LEU A 305 -1.63 -7.38 11.51
C LEU A 305 -2.76 -8.34 11.85
N MET A 306 -2.91 -8.68 13.12
CA MET A 306 -4.14 -9.23 13.68
C MET A 306 -4.90 -8.05 14.30
N VAL A 307 -6.13 -7.82 13.87
CA VAL A 307 -7.00 -6.74 14.37
C VAL A 307 -8.43 -7.25 14.47
N ARG A 308 -9.21 -6.72 15.42
CA ARG A 308 -10.64 -7.03 15.53
C ARG A 308 -11.33 -6.72 14.19
N LYS A 309 -12.23 -7.61 13.75
CA LYS A 309 -12.93 -7.45 12.47
C LYS A 309 -13.68 -6.11 12.38
N SER A 310 -14.27 -5.67 13.49
CA SER A 310 -14.98 -4.39 13.58
C SER A 310 -14.10 -3.17 13.33
N GLU A 311 -12.78 -3.30 13.53
CA GLU A 311 -11.82 -2.20 13.41
C GLU A 311 -10.94 -2.29 12.15
N MET A 312 -11.15 -3.26 11.27
CA MET A 312 -10.25 -3.54 10.15
C MET A 312 -10.05 -2.38 9.18
N PHE A 313 -11.01 -1.47 9.06
CA PHE A 313 -10.90 -0.27 8.21
C PHE A 313 -10.48 0.96 9.03
N SER A 314 -11.16 1.21 10.16
CA SER A 314 -10.89 2.37 11.01
C SER A 314 -9.46 2.37 11.57
N PHE A 315 -8.85 1.18 11.75
CA PHE A 315 -7.46 1.06 12.16
C PHE A 315 -6.52 1.86 11.23
N PHE A 316 -6.71 1.73 9.92
CA PHE A 316 -5.88 2.42 8.91
C PHE A 316 -6.34 3.86 8.66
N GLU A 317 -7.64 4.11 8.62
CA GLU A 317 -8.22 5.43 8.37
C GLU A 317 -7.87 6.44 9.47
N GLU A 318 -7.81 5.97 10.71
CA GLU A 318 -7.46 6.78 11.88
C GLU A 318 -5.95 6.76 12.19
N GLY A 319 -5.15 6.05 11.40
CA GLY A 319 -3.70 5.93 11.60
C GLY A 319 -3.32 5.31 12.94
N LYS A 320 -4.12 4.34 13.43
CA LYS A 320 -3.88 3.67 14.71
C LYS A 320 -2.57 2.89 14.71
N LEU A 321 -1.95 2.82 15.88
CA LEU A 321 -0.90 1.86 16.19
C LEU A 321 -1.49 0.68 16.93
N THR A 322 -0.76 -0.45 16.94
CA THR A 322 -1.19 -1.64 17.68
C THR A 322 -1.26 -1.37 19.17
N ASN A 323 -2.31 -1.87 19.78
CA ASN A 323 -2.48 -1.95 21.22
C ASN A 323 -2.80 -3.39 21.61
N ALA A 324 -2.42 -3.82 22.79
CA ALA A 324 -2.57 -5.21 23.19
C ALA A 324 -4.03 -5.67 23.41
N GLU A 325 -5.00 -4.77 23.39
CA GLU A 325 -6.43 -5.11 23.57
C GLU A 325 -7.13 -5.45 22.27
N ASN A 326 -6.71 -4.81 21.14
CA ASN A 326 -7.44 -4.90 19.87
C ASN A 326 -6.60 -5.39 18.71
N SER A 327 -5.27 -5.26 18.78
CA SER A 327 -4.43 -5.49 17.61
C SER A 327 -2.98 -5.87 17.94
N TYR A 328 -2.40 -6.72 17.08
CA TYR A 328 -1.04 -7.27 17.22
C TYR A 328 -0.35 -7.37 15.88
N LEU A 329 0.97 -7.29 15.87
CA LEU A 329 1.81 -7.56 14.69
C LEU A 329 2.55 -8.89 14.86
N ALA A 330 2.70 -9.61 13.76
CA ALA A 330 3.55 -10.78 13.68
C ALA A 330 4.38 -10.73 12.39
N ASP A 331 5.70 -10.74 12.54
CA ASP A 331 6.62 -10.82 11.42
C ASP A 331 6.72 -12.26 10.91
N TYR A 332 6.93 -12.40 9.60
CA TYR A 332 7.18 -13.70 8.98
C TYR A 332 8.52 -14.27 9.42
N ASN A 333 8.49 -15.41 10.09
CA ASN A 333 9.68 -16.15 10.46
C ASN A 333 9.99 -17.20 9.38
N SER A 334 10.99 -16.92 8.56
CA SER A 334 11.38 -17.81 7.45
C SER A 334 12.01 -19.13 7.91
N ALA A 335 12.60 -19.17 9.10
CA ALA A 335 13.20 -20.41 9.63
C ALA A 335 12.15 -21.44 10.05
N TYR A 336 11.03 -20.97 10.59
CA TYR A 336 9.91 -21.82 11.00
C TYR A 336 8.73 -21.77 10.02
N ASN A 337 8.80 -20.89 9.02
CA ASN A 337 7.75 -20.71 8.01
C ASN A 337 6.38 -20.34 8.63
N THR A 338 6.39 -19.42 9.61
CA THR A 338 5.23 -19.06 10.43
C THR A 338 5.12 -17.56 10.69
N TYR A 339 3.87 -17.14 11.00
CA TYR A 339 3.56 -15.90 11.73
C TYR A 339 3.08 -16.28 13.12
N SER A 340 3.74 -15.76 14.18
CA SER A 340 3.44 -16.14 15.55
C SER A 340 3.01 -14.91 16.37
N PHE A 341 1.78 -14.95 16.87
CA PHE A 341 1.27 -14.01 17.86
C PHE A 341 1.49 -14.62 19.24
N THR A 342 2.56 -14.19 19.88
CA THR A 342 3.13 -14.87 21.06
C THR A 342 2.32 -14.65 22.33
N ASN A 343 1.61 -13.55 22.44
CA ASN A 343 0.70 -13.33 23.58
C ASN A 343 -0.45 -12.37 23.20
N ILE A 344 -1.62 -12.93 23.04
CA ILE A 344 -2.88 -12.20 22.79
C ILE A 344 -3.84 -12.28 23.98
N SER A 345 -3.32 -12.52 25.21
CA SER A 345 -4.14 -12.68 26.41
C SER A 345 -5.00 -11.45 26.72
N GLN A 346 -4.48 -10.24 26.48
CA GLN A 346 -5.24 -9.02 26.70
C GLN A 346 -6.42 -8.88 25.74
N LEU A 347 -6.26 -9.27 24.47
CA LEU A 347 -7.37 -9.32 23.51
C LEU A 347 -8.46 -10.32 23.94
N ILE A 348 -8.07 -11.54 24.34
CA ILE A 348 -9.03 -12.54 24.83
C ILE A 348 -9.76 -12.03 26.07
N THR A 349 -9.05 -11.40 27.00
CA THR A 349 -9.63 -10.81 28.21
C THR A 349 -10.58 -9.66 27.87
N ALA A 350 -10.19 -8.76 26.96
CA ALA A 350 -11.04 -7.65 26.52
C ALA A 350 -12.35 -8.16 25.87
N LEU A 351 -12.26 -9.15 24.98
CA LEU A 351 -13.42 -9.78 24.36
C LEU A 351 -14.34 -10.46 25.39
N LYS A 352 -13.76 -11.14 26.39
CA LYS A 352 -14.53 -11.72 27.51
C LYS A 352 -15.28 -10.64 28.29
N LEU A 353 -14.59 -9.60 28.70
CA LEU A 353 -15.19 -8.53 29.52
C LEU A 353 -16.29 -7.77 28.75
N GLU A 354 -16.09 -7.50 27.47
CA GLU A 354 -17.09 -6.88 26.60
C GLU A 354 -18.33 -7.76 26.51
N ARG A 355 -18.15 -9.05 26.21
CA ARG A 355 -19.24 -10.03 26.15
C ARG A 355 -20.00 -10.13 27.46
N ASP A 356 -19.29 -10.29 28.60
CA ASP A 356 -19.89 -10.43 29.92
C ASP A 356 -20.74 -9.21 30.27
N LYS A 357 -20.21 -8.01 30.03
CA LYS A 357 -20.91 -6.76 30.28
C LYS A 357 -22.16 -6.61 29.43
N GLU A 358 -22.06 -6.84 28.13
CA GLU A 358 -23.15 -6.58 27.20
C GLU A 358 -24.22 -7.68 27.22
N ALA A 359 -23.85 -8.93 27.49
CA ALA A 359 -24.78 -10.02 27.71
C ALA A 359 -25.46 -9.95 29.10
N GLY A 360 -25.06 -9.00 29.96
CA GLY A 360 -25.58 -8.84 31.30
C GLY A 360 -25.22 -10.00 32.25
N VAL A 361 -24.05 -10.59 32.06
CA VAL A 361 -23.48 -11.62 32.92
C VAL A 361 -22.97 -10.99 34.20
N THR A 362 -23.25 -11.63 35.34
CA THR A 362 -22.82 -11.22 36.68
C THR A 362 -22.00 -12.32 37.34
N GLU A 363 -21.24 -11.98 38.36
CA GLU A 363 -20.46 -12.97 39.13
C GLU A 363 -21.34 -14.02 39.85
N SER A 364 -22.59 -13.67 40.15
CA SER A 364 -23.56 -14.55 40.80
C SER A 364 -24.21 -15.55 39.82
N ASP A 365 -24.07 -15.37 38.52
CA ASP A 365 -24.62 -16.28 37.54
C ASP A 365 -24.00 -17.68 37.63
N THR A 366 -24.82 -18.70 37.61
CA THR A 366 -24.35 -20.07 37.40
C THR A 366 -23.82 -20.25 35.97
N GLU A 367 -23.05 -21.31 35.74
CA GLU A 367 -22.54 -21.61 34.37
C GLU A 367 -23.70 -21.72 33.37
N VAL A 368 -24.81 -22.38 33.76
CA VAL A 368 -26.00 -22.55 32.89
C VAL A 368 -26.60 -21.19 32.54
N GLN A 369 -26.71 -20.29 33.51
CA GLN A 369 -27.26 -18.94 33.30
C GLN A 369 -26.32 -18.11 32.38
N ARG A 370 -25.01 -18.17 32.62
CA ARG A 370 -24.02 -17.51 31.74
C ARG A 370 -24.15 -18.00 30.30
N GLN A 371 -24.18 -19.32 30.09
CA GLN A 371 -24.26 -19.89 28.75
C GLN A 371 -25.56 -19.49 28.02
N ALA A 372 -26.69 -19.43 28.72
CA ALA A 372 -27.97 -18.98 28.14
C ALA A 372 -27.88 -17.49 27.70
N LYS A 373 -27.29 -16.62 28.53
CA LYS A 373 -27.07 -15.21 28.21
C LYS A 373 -26.14 -15.05 27.00
N TYR A 374 -25.01 -15.79 26.96
CA TYR A 374 -24.06 -15.77 25.85
C TYR A 374 -24.72 -16.21 24.54
N GLN A 375 -25.45 -17.33 24.57
CA GLN A 375 -26.11 -17.85 23.36
C GLN A 375 -27.04 -16.82 22.73
N THR A 376 -27.82 -16.11 23.54
CA THR A 376 -28.74 -15.06 23.07
C THR A 376 -27.98 -13.85 22.51
N TRP A 377 -26.95 -13.40 23.23
CA TRP A 377 -26.19 -12.20 22.84
C TRP A 377 -25.26 -12.45 21.64
N GLU A 378 -24.53 -13.57 21.61
CA GLU A 378 -23.61 -13.93 20.51
C GLU A 378 -24.37 -14.17 19.20
N ALA A 379 -25.61 -14.63 19.23
CA ALA A 379 -26.44 -14.75 18.04
C ALA A 379 -26.71 -13.39 17.37
N ALA A 380 -26.79 -12.32 18.16
CA ALA A 380 -26.92 -10.94 17.66
C ALA A 380 -25.58 -10.28 17.33
N HIS A 381 -24.46 -10.83 17.85
CA HIS A 381 -23.11 -10.28 17.69
C HIS A 381 -22.11 -11.30 17.09
N PRO A 382 -22.39 -11.84 15.89
CA PRO A 382 -21.63 -12.96 15.32
C PRO A 382 -20.17 -12.64 14.97
N ASP A 383 -19.77 -11.38 15.02
CA ASP A 383 -18.43 -10.92 14.67
C ASP A 383 -17.54 -10.58 15.87
N LEU A 384 -18.07 -10.69 17.11
CA LEU A 384 -17.31 -10.33 18.32
C LEU A 384 -15.95 -11.03 18.42
N ASN A 385 -15.94 -12.35 18.25
CA ASN A 385 -14.77 -13.20 18.39
C ASN A 385 -13.93 -13.27 17.09
N LYS A 386 -14.23 -12.44 16.08
CA LYS A 386 -13.53 -12.46 14.81
C LYS A 386 -12.45 -11.41 14.75
N VAL A 387 -11.30 -11.87 14.30
CA VAL A 387 -10.15 -11.04 13.98
C VAL A 387 -9.75 -11.24 12.52
N MET A 388 -9.10 -10.24 11.97
CA MET A 388 -8.59 -10.25 10.62
C MET A 388 -7.08 -10.33 10.62
N LEU A 389 -6.51 -11.18 9.76
CA LEU A 389 -5.10 -11.17 9.42
C LEU A 389 -4.92 -10.38 8.13
N ILE A 390 -4.24 -9.26 8.22
CA ILE A 390 -4.09 -8.27 7.15
C ILE A 390 -2.60 -8.08 6.86
N PRO A 391 -2.16 -8.14 5.59
CA PRO A 391 -0.78 -7.83 5.24
C PRO A 391 -0.53 -6.33 5.41
N VAL A 392 0.53 -5.97 6.12
CA VAL A 392 0.86 -4.58 6.45
C VAL A 392 2.31 -4.24 6.18
N ALA A 393 2.53 -2.99 5.82
CA ALA A 393 3.82 -2.33 5.82
C ALA A 393 3.98 -1.53 7.13
N THR A 394 5.10 -1.70 7.80
CA THR A 394 5.41 -1.06 9.08
C THR A 394 6.59 -0.11 8.93
N GLU A 395 6.49 1.04 9.57
CA GLU A 395 7.53 2.06 9.60
C GLU A 395 8.02 2.23 11.04
N TYR A 396 9.35 2.24 11.22
CA TYR A 396 9.96 2.37 12.54
C TYR A 396 10.99 3.49 12.56
N SER A 397 11.10 4.20 13.71
CA SER A 397 12.29 4.97 14.03
C SER A 397 13.29 4.10 14.78
N LEU A 398 14.57 4.36 14.55
CA LEU A 398 15.68 3.76 15.28
C LEU A 398 16.39 4.86 16.05
N THR A 399 16.35 4.80 17.37
CA THR A 399 17.04 5.75 18.25
C THR A 399 18.11 5.00 19.04
N GLN A 400 19.36 5.42 18.92
CA GLN A 400 20.44 4.83 19.69
C GLN A 400 20.56 5.56 21.04
N ASN A 401 20.50 4.80 22.14
CA ASN A 401 20.77 5.31 23.46
C ASN A 401 22.27 5.61 23.57
N GLN A 402 22.63 6.88 23.70
CA GLN A 402 24.03 7.32 23.75
C GLN A 402 24.81 6.77 24.95
N ASN A 403 24.11 6.40 26.04
CA ASN A 403 24.76 5.91 27.26
C ASN A 403 24.97 4.38 27.27
N THR A 404 24.05 3.62 26.64
CA THR A 404 24.10 2.14 26.63
C THR A 404 24.51 1.56 25.29
N GLY A 405 24.51 2.37 24.20
CA GLY A 405 24.71 1.90 22.83
C GLY A 405 23.53 1.07 22.28
N GLU A 406 22.48 0.88 23.06
CA GLU A 406 21.32 0.08 22.71
C GLU A 406 20.44 0.81 21.69
N THR A 407 20.00 0.09 20.64
CA THR A 407 19.10 0.64 19.63
C THR A 407 17.66 0.34 20.01
N VAL A 408 16.90 1.40 20.25
CA VAL A 408 15.45 1.34 20.50
C VAL A 408 14.72 1.48 19.16
N LYS A 409 13.87 0.50 18.85
CA LYS A 409 13.02 0.47 17.66
C LYS A 409 11.60 0.86 18.07
N THR A 410 11.12 2.03 17.59
CA THR A 410 9.77 2.53 17.89
C THR A 410 8.90 2.48 16.64
N LEU A 411 7.74 1.82 16.74
CA LEU A 411 6.75 1.77 15.67
C LEU A 411 6.14 3.16 15.47
N LEU A 412 6.27 3.70 14.26
CA LEU A 412 5.73 5.02 13.89
C LEU A 412 4.41 4.90 13.15
N ARG A 413 4.28 3.86 12.28
CA ARG A 413 3.13 3.75 11.39
C ARG A 413 2.89 2.31 10.96
N VAL A 414 1.61 1.98 10.78
CA VAL A 414 1.15 0.72 10.17
C VAL A 414 0.22 1.10 9.02
N ARG A 415 0.52 0.63 7.82
CA ARG A 415 -0.26 0.88 6.59
C ARG A 415 -0.65 -0.44 5.94
N ASN A 416 -1.69 -0.45 5.11
CA ASN A 416 -1.96 -1.59 4.25
C ASN A 416 -0.73 -1.88 3.36
N GLU A 417 -0.38 -3.15 3.21
CA GLU A 417 0.65 -3.55 2.26
C GLU A 417 0.12 -3.38 0.84
N LEU A 418 0.75 -2.51 0.07
CA LEU A 418 0.42 -2.26 -1.33
C LEU A 418 1.42 -2.90 -2.30
N GLY A 419 2.45 -3.58 -1.80
CA GLY A 419 3.34 -4.43 -2.59
C GLY A 419 2.71 -5.77 -2.90
N LEU A 420 3.29 -6.49 -3.85
CA LEU A 420 2.85 -7.83 -4.25
C LEU A 420 3.27 -8.87 -3.23
N THR A 421 2.31 -9.40 -2.48
CA THR A 421 2.54 -10.56 -1.61
C THR A 421 1.42 -11.57 -1.74
N SER A 422 1.71 -12.84 -1.47
CA SER A 422 0.73 -13.91 -1.42
C SER A 422 1.22 -15.00 -0.47
N VAL A 423 0.37 -15.39 0.46
CA VAL A 423 0.64 -16.50 1.35
C VAL A 423 -0.61 -17.34 1.56
N LYS A 424 -0.42 -18.67 1.53
CA LYS A 424 -1.41 -19.67 1.87
C LYS A 424 -1.09 -20.17 3.28
N LEU A 425 -2.01 -19.97 4.20
CA LEU A 425 -1.86 -20.33 5.61
C LEU A 425 -2.61 -21.63 5.90
N ASN A 426 -1.96 -22.55 6.63
CA ASN A 426 -2.64 -23.69 7.20
C ASN A 426 -3.74 -23.21 8.15
N GLY A 427 -4.89 -23.86 8.07
CA GLY A 427 -6.10 -23.51 8.84
C GLY A 427 -7.33 -23.73 7.99
N GLY A 428 -8.49 -23.50 8.56
CA GLY A 428 -9.77 -23.70 7.87
C GLY A 428 -10.79 -24.32 8.81
N ASN A 429 -12.01 -24.54 8.32
CA ASN A 429 -13.07 -25.12 9.16
C ASN A 429 -12.76 -26.56 9.59
N ASN A 430 -12.07 -27.33 8.73
CA ASN A 430 -11.75 -28.73 8.99
C ASN A 430 -10.28 -28.96 9.41
N ASN A 431 -9.50 -27.90 9.55
CA ASN A 431 -8.10 -27.94 9.95
C ASN A 431 -7.81 -26.72 10.85
N SER A 432 -8.37 -26.75 12.07
CA SER A 432 -8.29 -25.63 12.99
C SER A 432 -6.87 -25.38 13.48
N VAL A 433 -6.47 -24.11 13.50
CA VAL A 433 -5.22 -23.66 14.13
C VAL A 433 -5.38 -23.76 15.64
N LYS A 434 -4.36 -24.32 16.30
CA LYS A 434 -4.36 -24.48 17.77
C LYS A 434 -3.90 -23.21 18.44
N MET A 435 -4.53 -22.86 19.55
CA MET A 435 -4.11 -21.80 20.45
C MET A 435 -3.64 -22.44 21.77
N SER A 436 -2.51 -21.98 22.30
CA SER A 436 -1.99 -22.40 23.61
C SER A 436 -2.29 -21.31 24.63
N VAL A 437 -2.86 -21.69 25.77
CA VAL A 437 -3.24 -20.76 26.84
C VAL A 437 -2.65 -21.20 28.17
N VAL A 438 -2.09 -20.24 28.92
CA VAL A 438 -1.55 -20.45 30.26
C VAL A 438 -2.39 -19.62 31.24
N TYR A 439 -2.85 -20.26 32.28
CA TYR A 439 -3.71 -19.67 33.32
C TYR A 439 -3.00 -19.59 34.65
N SER A 440 -3.38 -18.59 35.47
CA SER A 440 -3.20 -18.59 36.92
C SER A 440 -4.55 -18.77 37.60
N HIS A 441 -4.63 -19.78 38.43
CA HIS A 441 -5.80 -20.07 39.27
C HIS A 441 -5.52 -19.61 40.69
N PHE A 442 -6.40 -18.77 41.24
CA PHE A 442 -6.34 -18.32 42.62
C PHE A 442 -7.42 -19.13 43.42
N SER A 443 -6.97 -20.06 44.27
CA SER A 443 -7.82 -20.69 45.24
C SER A 443 -8.20 -19.66 46.32
N ASN A 444 -9.47 -19.33 46.45
CA ASN A 444 -9.97 -18.56 47.59
C ASN A 444 -10.03 -19.46 48.82
#